data_32c4f51fdf0bf541594612694da74431
#
_entry.id   32c4f51fdf0bf541594612694da74431
#
_cell.length_a   1.000
_cell.length_b   1.000
_cell.length_c   1.000
_cell.angle_alpha   90.00
_cell.angle_beta   90.00
_cell.angle_gamma   90.00
#
_symmetry.space_group_name_H-M   'P 1'
#
loop_
_entity.id
_entity.type
_entity.pdbx_description
1 polymer ?
#
loop_
_entity_poly.entity_id
_entity_poly.type
_entity_poly.pdbx_seq_one_letter_code
_entity_poly.pdbx_strand_id
1 'polypeptide(L)'
;LSVGTGEAEVQIFGEPVEAAQKKPLDKNTVSEKMQKTGNTSFVFESLEIEMDDDIFVPIGQLNALRRDALHALEEKLLADTGRIGMAVKPESHKSDIGTGNVRTADIHTAEFTTTVSVQTYEQLACVCKTDYVTRICLDADTFLRTEDTSDLQKAYQSITAAGKEAYFILPVIFREHTRQRYERLYDTVFTIPFDGIIVKNYEEIGFLQRHAYTGTVMADHDLYTYSNRTQEAFSKCGICSNTVPLELNYKELRHRDCSNSELFIYGYLPLMVSAGCIFKSLR
;
A
#
# COMPACT_ATOMS: atom_id res chain seq x y z
N LEU A 1 -33.10 21.53 -0.13
CA LEU A 1 -31.86 21.35 -0.84
C LEU A 1 -31.53 19.86 -0.90
N SER A 2 -31.35 19.34 -2.10
CA SER A 2 -30.81 18.00 -2.33
C SER A 2 -29.37 18.13 -2.82
N VAL A 3 -28.46 17.35 -2.24
CA VAL A 3 -27.06 17.27 -2.68
C VAL A 3 -26.67 15.80 -2.76
N GLY A 4 -25.92 15.44 -3.78
CA GLY A 4 -25.52 14.06 -3.99
C GLY A 4 -24.24 13.91 -4.77
N THR A 5 -23.67 12.72 -4.67
CA THR A 5 -22.63 12.18 -5.55
C THR A 5 -23.20 10.95 -6.25
N GLY A 6 -22.43 10.30 -7.15
CA GLY A 6 -22.88 9.04 -7.76
C GLY A 6 -23.17 7.91 -6.77
N GLU A 7 -22.73 8.03 -5.51
CA GLU A 7 -22.80 6.97 -4.49
C GLU A 7 -23.79 7.28 -3.34
N ALA A 8 -24.03 8.57 -3.05
CA ALA A 8 -24.90 8.98 -1.95
C ALA A 8 -25.66 10.26 -2.27
N GLU A 9 -26.90 10.39 -1.78
CA GLU A 9 -27.71 11.59 -1.88
C GLU A 9 -28.34 11.89 -0.53
N VAL A 10 -28.40 13.16 -0.15
CA VAL A 10 -29.08 13.66 1.05
C VAL A 10 -29.96 14.84 0.71
N GLN A 11 -31.06 14.98 1.45
CA GLN A 11 -31.99 16.06 1.32
C GLN A 11 -32.15 16.78 2.66
N ILE A 12 -31.97 18.09 2.67
CA ILE A 12 -32.09 18.93 3.85
C ILE A 12 -33.18 19.97 3.59
N PHE A 13 -34.05 20.14 4.56
CA PHE A 13 -35.12 21.12 4.55
C PHE A 13 -34.74 22.32 5.39
N GLY A 14 -34.90 23.51 4.83
CA GLY A 14 -34.78 24.78 5.56
C GLY A 14 -36.09 25.20 6.20
N GLU A 15 -36.08 26.37 6.85
CA GLU A 15 -37.28 26.97 7.37
C GLU A 15 -38.23 27.42 6.23
N PRO A 16 -39.54 27.57 6.49
CA PRO A 16 -40.49 28.06 5.52
C PRO A 16 -40.09 29.43 4.96
N VAL A 17 -40.27 29.60 3.64
CA VAL A 17 -39.85 30.81 2.91
C VAL A 17 -40.97 31.84 3.03
N GLU A 18 -40.60 33.11 3.25
CA GLU A 18 -41.54 34.23 3.33
C GLU A 18 -41.62 34.99 1.99
N ALA A 19 -42.73 35.64 1.77
CA ALA A 19 -42.89 36.54 0.62
C ALA A 19 -42.00 37.77 0.75
N ALA A 20 -41.40 38.21 -0.36
CA ALA A 20 -40.49 39.35 -0.37
C ALA A 20 -41.27 40.68 -0.16
N GLN A 21 -40.92 41.41 0.90
CA GLN A 21 -41.52 42.73 1.18
C GLN A 21 -40.89 43.91 0.38
N LYS A 22 -39.62 43.78 -0.03
CA LYS A 22 -38.87 44.87 -0.71
C LYS A 22 -38.11 44.40 -1.94
N LYS A 23 -37.29 43.37 -1.85
CA LYS A 23 -36.49 42.88 -2.97
C LYS A 23 -36.51 41.35 -2.96
N PRO A 24 -37.06 40.74 -4.01
CA PRO A 24 -37.06 39.29 -4.12
C PRO A 24 -35.64 38.74 -4.26
N LEU A 25 -35.47 37.49 -3.90
CA LEU A 25 -34.18 36.76 -4.04
C LEU A 25 -33.95 36.42 -5.51
N ASP A 26 -32.78 36.74 -6.01
CA ASP A 26 -32.38 36.48 -7.39
C ASP A 26 -31.67 35.10 -7.50
N LYS A 27 -31.99 34.34 -8.56
CA LYS A 27 -31.38 33.03 -8.87
C LYS A 27 -29.85 33.10 -8.93
N ASN A 28 -29.28 34.17 -9.49
CA ASN A 28 -27.83 34.34 -9.58
C ASN A 28 -27.21 34.45 -8.19
N THR A 29 -27.86 35.15 -7.27
CA THR A 29 -27.43 35.30 -5.89
C THR A 29 -27.45 33.92 -5.16
N VAL A 30 -28.52 33.14 -5.37
CA VAL A 30 -28.59 31.77 -4.81
C VAL A 30 -27.47 30.90 -5.35
N SER A 31 -27.28 30.90 -6.67
CA SER A 31 -26.20 30.13 -7.32
C SER A 31 -24.83 30.50 -6.79
N GLU A 32 -24.53 31.79 -6.69
CA GLU A 32 -23.24 32.27 -6.16
C GLU A 32 -23.00 31.83 -4.69
N LYS A 33 -24.05 31.82 -3.88
CA LYS A 33 -23.93 31.41 -2.47
C LYS A 33 -23.85 29.90 -2.29
N MET A 34 -24.58 29.14 -3.11
CA MET A 34 -24.58 27.68 -3.06
C MET A 34 -23.28 27.08 -3.58
N GLN A 35 -22.66 27.66 -4.59
CA GLN A 35 -21.38 27.17 -5.15
C GLN A 35 -20.16 27.39 -4.25
N LYS A 36 -20.29 28.17 -3.17
CA LYS A 36 -19.20 28.39 -2.22
C LYS A 36 -19.04 27.19 -1.28
N THR A 37 -18.23 26.22 -1.66
CA THR A 37 -18.01 25.02 -0.86
C THR A 37 -17.04 25.21 0.32
N GLY A 38 -16.32 26.32 0.38
CA GLY A 38 -15.44 26.68 1.50
C GLY A 38 -14.30 25.69 1.69
N ASN A 39 -14.12 25.24 2.95
CA ASN A 39 -13.09 24.28 3.33
C ASN A 39 -13.61 22.82 3.30
N THR A 40 -14.59 22.51 2.46
CA THR A 40 -15.09 21.15 2.25
C THR A 40 -14.35 20.45 1.12
N SER A 41 -14.40 19.13 1.09
CA SER A 41 -13.83 18.31 0.02
C SER A 41 -14.70 18.25 -1.24
N PHE A 42 -15.81 19.00 -1.28
CA PHE A 42 -16.79 18.96 -2.36
C PHE A 42 -16.62 20.12 -3.34
N VAL A 43 -16.92 19.82 -4.62
CA VAL A 43 -17.07 20.80 -5.70
C VAL A 43 -18.37 20.51 -6.41
N PHE A 44 -19.18 21.52 -6.68
CA PHE A 44 -20.41 21.36 -7.47
C PHE A 44 -20.07 21.24 -8.96
N GLU A 45 -20.43 20.12 -9.57
CA GLU A 45 -20.35 19.92 -11.02
C GLU A 45 -21.55 20.52 -11.74
N SER A 46 -22.74 20.41 -11.13
CA SER A 46 -23.98 20.99 -11.63
C SER A 46 -24.81 21.54 -10.47
N LEU A 47 -25.61 22.56 -10.74
CA LEU A 47 -26.54 23.14 -9.78
C LEU A 47 -27.83 23.55 -10.51
N GLU A 48 -28.92 22.90 -10.16
CA GLU A 48 -30.25 23.25 -10.61
C GLU A 48 -30.99 24.02 -9.53
N ILE A 49 -31.65 25.14 -9.87
CA ILE A 49 -32.39 25.97 -8.93
C ILE A 49 -33.81 26.13 -9.45
N GLU A 50 -34.73 25.56 -8.67
CA GLU A 50 -36.18 25.82 -8.84
C GLU A 50 -36.62 26.73 -7.70
N MET A 51 -37.25 27.84 -8.02
CA MET A 51 -37.76 28.78 -7.02
C MET A 51 -38.94 29.58 -7.58
N ASP A 52 -39.86 29.89 -6.70
CA ASP A 52 -40.98 30.80 -7.00
C ASP A 52 -40.49 32.24 -7.13
N ASP A 53 -41.30 33.04 -7.83
CA ASP A 53 -41.07 34.50 -7.91
C ASP A 53 -41.51 35.12 -6.56
N ASP A 54 -40.94 36.28 -6.23
CA ASP A 54 -41.27 37.07 -5.06
C ASP A 54 -41.01 36.43 -3.67
N ILE A 55 -40.05 35.54 -3.57
CA ILE A 55 -39.61 34.98 -2.29
C ILE A 55 -38.43 35.74 -1.68
N PHE A 56 -38.33 35.66 -0.36
CA PHE A 56 -37.20 36.17 0.42
C PHE A 56 -36.61 35.12 1.30
N VAL A 57 -35.31 34.87 1.17
CA VAL A 57 -34.54 34.00 2.05
C VAL A 57 -33.31 34.77 2.51
N PRO A 58 -33.08 34.88 3.83
CA PRO A 58 -31.86 35.49 4.34
C PRO A 58 -30.62 34.75 3.87
N ILE A 59 -29.57 35.45 3.45
CA ILE A 59 -28.31 34.86 2.98
C ILE A 59 -27.69 33.94 4.06
N GLY A 60 -27.90 34.28 5.32
CA GLY A 60 -27.48 33.44 6.45
C GLY A 60 -28.10 32.03 6.44
N GLN A 61 -29.41 31.96 6.13
CA GLN A 61 -30.14 30.69 6.03
C GLN A 61 -29.68 29.85 4.83
N LEU A 62 -29.43 30.48 3.67
CA LEU A 62 -28.86 29.80 2.50
C LEU A 62 -27.48 29.19 2.82
N ASN A 63 -26.64 29.94 3.52
CA ASN A 63 -25.32 29.46 3.91
C ASN A 63 -25.40 28.34 4.96
N ALA A 64 -26.33 28.40 5.90
CA ALA A 64 -26.59 27.33 6.87
C ALA A 64 -27.05 26.07 6.15
N LEU A 65 -28.09 26.17 5.32
CA LEU A 65 -28.66 25.06 4.56
C LEU A 65 -27.61 24.35 3.71
N ARG A 66 -26.74 25.09 3.04
CA ARG A 66 -25.62 24.53 2.28
C ARG A 66 -24.67 23.78 3.17
N ARG A 67 -24.23 24.35 4.30
CA ARG A 67 -23.28 23.70 5.22
C ARG A 67 -23.86 22.43 5.80
N ASP A 68 -25.11 22.47 6.22
CA ASP A 68 -25.78 21.32 6.81
C ASP A 68 -25.96 20.19 5.78
N ALA A 69 -26.26 20.54 4.51
CA ALA A 69 -26.36 19.56 3.44
C ALA A 69 -25.02 18.90 3.11
N LEU A 70 -23.94 19.69 2.99
CA LEU A 70 -22.61 19.15 2.72
C LEU A 70 -22.08 18.30 3.88
N HIS A 71 -22.36 18.71 5.14
CA HIS A 71 -22.00 17.93 6.32
C HIS A 71 -22.76 16.59 6.37
N ALA A 72 -24.06 16.61 6.13
CA ALA A 72 -24.87 15.39 6.11
C ALA A 72 -24.44 14.43 4.99
N LEU A 73 -24.04 14.96 3.82
CA LEU A 73 -23.48 14.16 2.73
C LEU A 73 -22.15 13.53 3.12
N GLU A 74 -21.28 14.29 3.75
CA GLU A 74 -19.99 13.79 4.27
C GLU A 74 -20.19 12.69 5.31
N GLU A 75 -21.07 12.90 6.29
CA GLU A 75 -21.40 11.88 7.30
C GLU A 75 -21.95 10.60 6.66
N LYS A 76 -22.82 10.73 5.65
CA LYS A 76 -23.38 9.58 4.94
C LYS A 76 -22.32 8.81 4.18
N LEU A 77 -21.43 9.49 3.45
CA LEU A 77 -20.32 8.86 2.76
C LEU A 77 -19.34 8.18 3.73
N LEU A 78 -19.04 8.82 4.86
CA LEU A 78 -18.19 8.24 5.89
C LEU A 78 -18.84 7.04 6.58
N ALA A 79 -20.16 7.04 6.78
CA ALA A 79 -20.88 5.90 7.34
C ALA A 79 -20.84 4.68 6.42
N ASP A 80 -20.96 4.90 5.10
CA ASP A 80 -20.86 3.82 4.10
C ASP A 80 -19.43 3.29 3.94
N THR A 81 -18.41 4.15 4.14
CA THR A 81 -17.01 3.73 4.16
C THR A 81 -16.54 3.28 5.54
N GLY A 82 -17.35 3.54 6.57
CA GLY A 82 -17.08 3.14 7.94
C GLY A 82 -16.84 1.65 8.00
N ARG A 83 -15.61 1.24 8.35
CA ARG A 83 -15.32 -0.14 8.70
C ARG A 83 -16.37 -0.53 9.73
N ILE A 84 -17.24 -1.49 9.39
CA ILE A 84 -18.12 -2.10 10.36
C ILE A 84 -17.20 -2.56 11.48
N GLY A 85 -17.20 -1.81 12.57
CA GLY A 85 -16.44 -2.16 13.74
C GLY A 85 -17.02 -3.48 14.24
N MET A 86 -16.57 -4.58 13.68
CA MET A 86 -16.65 -5.82 14.39
C MET A 86 -15.98 -5.52 15.71
N ALA A 87 -16.77 -5.46 16.78
CA ALA A 87 -16.25 -5.49 18.12
C ALA A 87 -15.49 -6.81 18.25
N VAL A 88 -14.26 -6.81 17.78
CA VAL A 88 -13.29 -7.84 18.10
C VAL A 88 -13.15 -7.68 19.60
N LYS A 89 -13.89 -8.52 20.34
CA LYS A 89 -13.52 -8.76 21.74
C LYS A 89 -12.01 -8.97 21.69
N PRO A 90 -11.21 -8.22 22.43
CA PRO A 90 -9.83 -8.55 22.58
C PRO A 90 -9.83 -9.96 23.16
N GLU A 91 -9.75 -10.96 22.31
CA GLU A 91 -9.28 -12.25 22.75
C GLU A 91 -7.90 -11.95 23.29
N SER A 92 -7.80 -12.00 24.60
CA SER A 92 -6.51 -12.08 25.24
C SER A 92 -5.93 -13.40 24.78
N HIS A 93 -5.36 -13.41 23.58
CA HIS A 93 -4.32 -14.34 23.26
C HIS A 93 -3.19 -14.00 24.24
N LYS A 94 -3.30 -14.55 25.44
CA LYS A 94 -2.08 -14.98 26.11
C LYS A 94 -1.45 -15.89 25.08
N SER A 95 -0.61 -15.31 24.23
CA SER A 95 0.40 -16.10 23.57
C SER A 95 1.13 -16.74 24.74
N ASP A 96 0.87 -18.01 25.01
CA ASP A 96 1.82 -18.88 25.64
C ASP A 96 3.00 -19.01 24.64
N ILE A 97 3.59 -17.87 24.27
CA ILE A 97 4.97 -17.84 23.91
C ILE A 97 5.63 -18.12 25.25
N GLY A 98 5.86 -19.39 25.48
CA GLY A 98 6.59 -19.82 26.63
C GLY A 98 7.80 -18.91 26.72
N THR A 99 7.96 -18.24 27.85
CA THR A 99 9.20 -17.63 28.27
C THR A 99 10.22 -18.77 28.46
N GLY A 100 10.31 -19.61 27.43
CA GLY A 100 11.37 -20.60 27.32
C GLY A 100 12.64 -19.77 27.29
N ASN A 101 13.39 -19.79 28.36
CA ASN A 101 14.79 -19.42 28.34
C ASN A 101 15.39 -20.20 27.18
N VAL A 102 15.55 -19.56 26.00
CA VAL A 102 16.34 -20.11 24.91
C VAL A 102 17.72 -20.35 25.53
N ARG A 103 17.96 -21.61 25.89
CA ARG A 103 19.28 -21.99 26.42
C ARG A 103 20.25 -21.75 25.28
N THR A 104 21.36 -21.09 25.58
CA THR A 104 22.47 -20.91 24.63
C THR A 104 22.93 -22.21 23.96
N ALA A 105 22.58 -23.38 24.53
CA ALA A 105 22.79 -24.67 23.91
C ALA A 105 21.92 -24.93 22.66
N ASP A 106 20.74 -24.33 22.55
CA ASP A 106 19.82 -24.57 21.43
C ASP A 106 20.21 -23.74 20.16
N ILE A 107 21.08 -22.76 20.32
CA ILE A 107 21.57 -21.91 19.21
C ILE A 107 22.54 -22.67 18.31
N HIS A 108 23.26 -23.68 18.86
CA HIS A 108 24.28 -24.44 18.11
C HIS A 108 23.72 -25.50 17.15
N THR A 109 22.41 -25.77 17.19
CA THR A 109 21.77 -26.79 16.33
C THR A 109 20.81 -26.17 15.27
N ALA A 110 20.58 -24.86 15.30
CA ALA A 110 19.77 -24.21 14.28
C ALA A 110 20.60 -24.03 13.00
N GLU A 111 20.17 -24.64 11.92
CA GLU A 111 20.70 -24.33 10.59
C GLU A 111 20.22 -22.94 10.19
N PHE A 112 21.14 -21.98 10.17
CA PHE A 112 20.86 -20.64 9.70
C PHE A 112 21.00 -20.57 8.19
N THR A 113 19.94 -20.12 7.51
CA THR A 113 19.99 -19.79 6.11
C THR A 113 20.60 -18.40 5.94
N THR A 114 21.60 -18.27 5.07
CA THR A 114 22.21 -16.97 4.76
C THR A 114 21.73 -16.49 3.41
N THR A 115 21.00 -15.37 3.42
CA THR A 115 20.49 -14.70 2.22
C THR A 115 21.36 -13.49 1.90
N VAL A 116 21.71 -13.30 0.62
CA VAL A 116 22.46 -12.13 0.15
C VAL A 116 21.71 -11.48 -1.01
N SER A 117 21.38 -10.19 -0.88
CA SER A 117 20.92 -9.37 -1.98
C SER A 117 22.10 -8.79 -2.74
N VAL A 118 22.12 -8.94 -4.05
CA VAL A 118 23.19 -8.45 -4.93
C VAL A 118 22.68 -7.37 -5.89
N GLN A 119 23.51 -6.36 -6.07
CA GLN A 119 23.23 -5.19 -6.92
C GLN A 119 24.21 -5.05 -8.10
N THR A 120 25.20 -5.92 -8.21
CA THR A 120 26.15 -5.94 -9.34
C THR A 120 26.51 -7.36 -9.75
N TYR A 121 27.00 -7.52 -10.98
CA TYR A 121 27.47 -8.82 -11.47
C TYR A 121 28.72 -9.31 -10.75
N GLU A 122 29.58 -8.40 -10.29
CA GLU A 122 30.78 -8.72 -9.51
C GLU A 122 30.40 -9.30 -8.15
N GLN A 123 29.40 -8.70 -7.48
CA GLN A 123 28.83 -9.25 -6.25
C GLN A 123 28.24 -10.63 -6.49
N LEU A 124 27.43 -10.80 -7.55
CA LEU A 124 26.84 -12.08 -7.92
C LEU A 124 27.93 -13.15 -8.10
N ALA A 125 28.96 -12.85 -8.88
CA ALA A 125 30.06 -13.78 -9.15
C ALA A 125 30.84 -14.18 -7.88
N CYS A 126 30.97 -13.26 -6.93
CA CYS A 126 31.59 -13.51 -5.63
C CYS A 126 30.70 -14.39 -4.75
N VAL A 127 29.41 -14.04 -4.63
CA VAL A 127 28.47 -14.73 -3.74
C VAL A 127 28.15 -16.14 -4.23
N CYS A 128 28.11 -16.38 -5.53
CA CYS A 128 27.97 -17.73 -6.10
C CYS A 128 29.08 -18.70 -5.67
N LYS A 129 30.26 -18.20 -5.34
CA LYS A 129 31.42 -19.00 -4.88
C LYS A 129 31.50 -19.16 -3.35
N THR A 130 30.58 -18.56 -2.61
CA THR A 130 30.61 -18.50 -1.14
C THR A 130 29.76 -19.63 -0.56
N ASP A 131 30.38 -20.61 0.07
CA ASP A 131 29.72 -21.87 0.49
C ASP A 131 28.58 -21.67 1.50
N TYR A 132 28.72 -20.74 2.45
CA TYR A 132 27.74 -20.50 3.50
C TYR A 132 26.51 -19.67 3.03
N VAL A 133 26.51 -19.14 1.82
CA VAL A 133 25.34 -18.45 1.25
C VAL A 133 24.43 -19.48 0.62
N THR A 134 23.19 -19.51 1.04
CA THR A 134 22.17 -20.47 0.56
C THR A 134 21.20 -19.83 -0.43
N ARG A 135 20.91 -18.54 -0.27
CA ARG A 135 19.96 -17.79 -1.09
C ARG A 135 20.58 -16.50 -1.65
N ILE A 136 20.33 -16.25 -2.90
CA ILE A 136 20.77 -15.00 -3.58
C ILE A 136 19.54 -14.30 -4.14
N CYS A 137 19.40 -13.02 -3.80
CA CYS A 137 18.31 -12.18 -4.25
C CYS A 137 18.80 -11.20 -5.33
N LEU A 138 18.20 -11.25 -6.51
CA LEU A 138 18.46 -10.37 -7.65
C LEU A 138 17.55 -9.16 -7.59
N ASP A 139 18.14 -7.98 -7.54
CA ASP A 139 17.40 -6.72 -7.55
C ASP A 139 16.94 -6.35 -8.97
N ALA A 140 15.66 -6.07 -9.13
CA ALA A 140 15.04 -5.74 -10.43
C ALA A 140 15.64 -4.49 -11.07
N ASP A 141 15.99 -3.48 -10.27
CA ASP A 141 16.53 -2.22 -10.78
C ASP A 141 17.94 -2.39 -11.37
N THR A 142 18.59 -3.50 -11.04
CA THR A 142 19.90 -3.86 -11.58
C THR A 142 19.82 -4.86 -12.73
N PHE A 143 19.12 -5.96 -12.52
CA PHE A 143 19.15 -7.12 -13.44
C PHE A 143 18.02 -7.10 -14.48
N LEU A 144 17.08 -6.16 -14.38
CA LEU A 144 16.00 -5.94 -15.35
C LEU A 144 15.86 -4.45 -15.71
N ARG A 145 16.96 -3.80 -16.10
CA ARG A 145 16.95 -2.36 -16.44
C ARG A 145 16.22 -2.04 -17.74
N THR A 146 16.24 -2.95 -18.68
CA THR A 146 15.60 -2.84 -19.99
C THR A 146 14.47 -3.87 -20.13
N GLU A 147 13.82 -3.92 -21.28
CA GLU A 147 12.85 -4.96 -21.59
C GLU A 147 13.53 -6.28 -22.03
N ASP A 148 14.85 -6.28 -22.21
CA ASP A 148 15.63 -7.48 -22.44
C ASP A 148 15.86 -8.24 -21.12
N THR A 149 15.35 -9.46 -21.06
CA THR A 149 15.47 -10.32 -19.87
C THR A 149 16.71 -11.24 -19.91
N SER A 150 17.55 -11.14 -20.94
CA SER A 150 18.71 -12.03 -21.13
C SER A 150 19.69 -11.99 -19.96
N ASP A 151 19.91 -10.81 -19.40
CA ASP A 151 20.82 -10.62 -18.29
C ASP A 151 20.25 -11.19 -16.98
N LEU A 152 18.96 -11.04 -16.76
CA LEU A 152 18.25 -11.65 -15.62
C LEU A 152 18.30 -13.19 -15.71
N GLN A 153 18.11 -13.75 -16.91
CA GLN A 153 18.19 -15.19 -17.14
C GLN A 153 19.61 -15.73 -16.90
N LYS A 154 20.66 -15.03 -17.38
CA LYS A 154 22.06 -15.40 -17.10
C LYS A 154 22.38 -15.37 -15.61
N ALA A 155 21.89 -14.33 -14.90
CA ALA A 155 22.09 -14.22 -13.46
C ALA A 155 21.41 -15.39 -12.73
N TYR A 156 20.16 -15.70 -13.07
CA TYR A 156 19.43 -16.85 -12.55
C TYR A 156 20.19 -18.16 -12.79
N GLN A 157 20.66 -18.40 -14.02
CA GLN A 157 21.44 -19.60 -14.38
C GLN A 157 22.74 -19.71 -13.58
N SER A 158 23.40 -18.60 -13.29
CA SER A 158 24.62 -18.57 -12.49
C SER A 158 24.37 -18.99 -11.04
N ILE A 159 23.22 -18.58 -10.47
CA ILE A 159 22.81 -18.93 -9.11
C ILE A 159 22.49 -20.41 -9.01
N THR A 160 21.66 -20.90 -9.93
CA THR A 160 21.24 -22.30 -9.95
C THR A 160 22.37 -23.25 -10.24
N ALA A 161 23.32 -22.89 -11.12
CA ALA A 161 24.56 -23.63 -11.35
C ALA A 161 25.45 -23.71 -10.11
N ALA A 162 25.38 -22.72 -9.21
CA ALA A 162 26.06 -22.74 -7.92
C ALA A 162 25.30 -23.53 -6.83
N GLY A 163 24.17 -24.14 -7.15
CA GLY A 163 23.33 -24.92 -6.21
C GLY A 163 22.63 -24.07 -5.15
N LYS A 164 22.32 -22.81 -5.43
CA LYS A 164 21.72 -21.86 -4.49
C LYS A 164 20.30 -21.50 -4.91
N GLU A 165 19.49 -21.07 -3.93
CA GLU A 165 18.15 -20.52 -4.18
C GLU A 165 18.26 -19.15 -4.86
N ALA A 166 17.45 -18.91 -5.87
CA ALA A 166 17.36 -17.67 -6.62
C ALA A 166 16.03 -16.95 -6.31
N TYR A 167 16.10 -15.80 -5.70
CA TYR A 167 14.94 -14.93 -5.45
C TYR A 167 15.03 -13.67 -6.29
N PHE A 168 13.87 -13.17 -6.72
CA PHE A 168 13.79 -11.93 -7.50
C PHE A 168 13.08 -10.84 -6.69
N ILE A 169 13.74 -9.70 -6.50
CA ILE A 169 13.23 -8.55 -5.75
C ILE A 169 12.57 -7.60 -6.73
N LEU A 170 11.28 -7.31 -6.55
CA LEU A 170 10.56 -6.32 -7.33
C LEU A 170 11.02 -4.89 -7.00
N PRO A 171 10.84 -3.91 -7.93
CA PRO A 171 11.36 -2.56 -7.75
C PRO A 171 10.59 -1.81 -6.65
N VAL A 172 11.28 -1.02 -5.83
CA VAL A 172 10.69 -0.27 -4.70
C VAL A 172 9.52 0.63 -5.15
N ILE A 173 9.58 1.17 -6.37
CA ILE A 173 8.54 2.04 -6.92
C ILE A 173 7.76 1.30 -8.00
N PHE A 174 6.58 0.82 -7.62
CA PHE A 174 5.70 0.07 -8.51
C PHE A 174 4.42 0.86 -8.82
N ARG A 175 4.57 1.98 -9.55
CA ARG A 175 3.46 2.81 -10.01
C ARG A 175 3.01 2.41 -11.42
N GLU A 176 2.00 3.09 -11.95
CA GLU A 176 1.36 2.78 -13.22
C GLU A 176 2.34 2.51 -14.37
N HIS A 177 3.36 3.36 -14.55
CA HIS A 177 4.37 3.16 -15.60
C HIS A 177 5.17 1.86 -15.40
N THR A 178 5.59 1.58 -14.16
CA THR A 178 6.30 0.34 -13.82
C THR A 178 5.39 -0.87 -13.98
N ARG A 179 4.14 -0.76 -13.50
CA ARG A 179 3.13 -1.81 -13.66
C ARG A 179 2.92 -2.18 -15.12
N GLN A 180 2.68 -1.20 -16.00
CA GLN A 180 2.52 -1.43 -17.45
C GLN A 180 3.73 -2.10 -18.09
N ARG A 181 4.93 -1.77 -17.62
CA ARG A 181 6.15 -2.46 -18.08
C ARG A 181 6.14 -3.93 -17.66
N TYR A 182 5.83 -4.22 -16.39
CA TYR A 182 5.78 -5.58 -15.88
C TYR A 182 4.61 -6.40 -16.47
N GLU A 183 3.50 -5.77 -16.86
CA GLU A 183 2.44 -6.43 -17.65
C GLU A 183 2.97 -6.97 -18.97
N ARG A 184 3.77 -6.17 -19.70
CA ARG A 184 4.37 -6.60 -20.97
C ARG A 184 5.43 -7.70 -20.79
N LEU A 185 6.13 -7.67 -19.67
CA LEU A 185 7.22 -8.60 -19.37
C LEU A 185 6.76 -9.83 -18.58
N TYR A 186 5.47 -9.94 -18.26
CA TYR A 186 5.00 -10.96 -17.35
C TYR A 186 5.41 -12.37 -17.79
N ASP A 187 5.09 -12.74 -19.02
CA ASP A 187 5.37 -14.07 -19.57
C ASP A 187 6.88 -14.36 -19.75
N THR A 188 7.72 -13.36 -19.72
CA THR A 188 9.18 -13.55 -19.88
C THR A 188 9.92 -13.54 -18.56
N VAL A 189 9.47 -12.77 -17.57
CA VAL A 189 10.10 -12.63 -16.25
C VAL A 189 9.60 -13.69 -15.29
N PHE A 190 8.27 -13.86 -15.19
CA PHE A 190 7.66 -14.74 -14.18
C PHE A 190 7.57 -16.20 -14.62
N THR A 191 8.02 -16.53 -15.84
CA THR A 191 8.30 -17.90 -16.29
C THR A 191 9.71 -18.37 -15.94
N ILE A 192 10.62 -17.45 -15.54
CA ILE A 192 11.90 -17.83 -14.94
C ILE A 192 11.57 -18.49 -13.58
N PRO A 193 11.99 -19.75 -13.36
CA PRO A 193 11.54 -20.50 -12.19
C PRO A 193 12.31 -20.10 -10.93
N PHE A 194 12.18 -18.85 -10.51
CA PHE A 194 12.69 -18.38 -9.24
C PHE A 194 12.09 -19.17 -8.08
N ASP A 195 12.88 -19.44 -7.06
CA ASP A 195 12.44 -20.06 -5.81
C ASP A 195 11.47 -19.14 -5.03
N GLY A 196 11.54 -17.84 -5.27
CA GLY A 196 10.58 -16.88 -4.73
C GLY A 196 10.71 -15.47 -5.28
N ILE A 197 9.66 -14.68 -5.05
CA ILE A 197 9.56 -13.25 -5.38
C ILE A 197 9.50 -12.46 -4.08
N ILE A 198 10.31 -11.41 -3.95
CA ILE A 198 10.27 -10.49 -2.82
C ILE A 198 9.50 -9.24 -3.24
N VAL A 199 8.44 -8.93 -2.47
CA VAL A 199 7.57 -7.77 -2.70
C VAL A 199 7.80 -6.71 -1.65
N LYS A 200 7.78 -5.43 -2.06
CA LYS A 200 8.09 -4.26 -1.24
C LYS A 200 6.88 -3.35 -0.97
N ASN A 201 5.80 -3.52 -1.73
CA ASN A 201 4.61 -2.69 -1.60
C ASN A 201 3.33 -3.47 -1.95
N TYR A 202 2.18 -2.90 -1.63
CA TYR A 202 0.88 -3.53 -1.85
C TYR A 202 0.48 -3.62 -3.32
N GLU A 203 0.96 -2.71 -4.16
CA GLU A 203 0.71 -2.72 -5.60
C GLU A 203 1.31 -3.96 -6.26
N GLU A 204 2.48 -4.39 -5.81
CA GLU A 204 3.13 -5.63 -6.28
C GLU A 204 2.34 -6.87 -5.87
N ILE A 205 1.84 -6.90 -4.63
CA ILE A 205 0.97 -7.99 -4.17
C ILE A 205 -0.28 -8.06 -5.05
N GLY A 206 -0.94 -6.92 -5.27
CA GLY A 206 -2.11 -6.84 -6.14
C GLY A 206 -1.81 -7.22 -7.59
N PHE A 207 -0.61 -6.88 -8.09
CA PHE A 207 -0.16 -7.28 -9.43
C PHE A 207 -0.02 -8.81 -9.53
N LEU A 208 0.70 -9.44 -8.61
CA LEU A 208 0.87 -10.89 -8.60
C LEU A 208 -0.46 -11.64 -8.45
N GLN A 209 -1.38 -11.14 -7.63
CA GLN A 209 -2.71 -11.72 -7.46
C GLN A 209 -3.55 -11.64 -8.74
N ARG A 210 -3.53 -10.50 -9.46
CA ARG A 210 -4.26 -10.36 -10.74
C ARG A 210 -3.77 -11.33 -11.79
N HIS A 211 -2.49 -11.68 -11.77
CA HIS A 211 -1.89 -12.67 -12.66
C HIS A 211 -1.97 -14.10 -12.12
N ALA A 212 -2.68 -14.32 -11.02
CA ALA A 212 -2.80 -15.63 -10.37
C ALA A 212 -1.43 -16.31 -10.15
N TYR A 213 -0.42 -15.53 -9.78
CA TYR A 213 0.92 -16.06 -9.49
C TYR A 213 0.87 -17.06 -8.34
N THR A 214 1.40 -18.26 -8.55
CA THR A 214 1.33 -19.39 -7.60
C THR A 214 2.67 -19.71 -6.95
N GLY A 215 3.75 -19.02 -7.31
CA GLY A 215 5.06 -19.21 -6.71
C GLY A 215 5.16 -18.65 -5.30
N THR A 216 6.28 -18.90 -4.65
CA THR A 216 6.57 -18.36 -3.32
C THR A 216 6.68 -16.82 -3.38
N VAL A 217 5.99 -16.14 -2.45
CA VAL A 217 6.09 -14.69 -2.28
C VAL A 217 6.52 -14.38 -0.86
N MET A 218 7.50 -13.50 -0.72
CA MET A 218 8.04 -13.04 0.55
C MET A 218 7.84 -11.53 0.68
N ALA A 219 7.43 -11.06 1.86
CA ALA A 219 7.30 -9.64 2.16
C ALA A 219 8.64 -9.04 2.59
N ASP A 220 9.09 -7.96 1.96
CA ASP A 220 10.28 -7.23 2.41
C ASP A 220 9.96 -6.38 3.66
N HIS A 221 11.00 -5.87 4.32
CA HIS A 221 10.90 -5.01 5.50
C HIS A 221 10.01 -3.77 5.27
N ASP A 222 9.94 -3.26 4.05
CA ASP A 222 9.11 -2.12 3.63
C ASP A 222 7.59 -2.36 3.77
N LEU A 223 7.16 -3.61 3.93
CA LEU A 223 5.75 -3.95 4.18
C LEU A 223 5.36 -3.96 5.66
N TYR A 224 6.27 -3.58 6.53
CA TYR A 224 6.03 -3.29 7.96
C TYR A 224 5.29 -4.40 8.71
N THR A 225 5.80 -5.62 8.62
CA THR A 225 5.24 -6.78 9.33
C THR A 225 5.54 -6.73 10.83
N TYR A 226 5.11 -5.68 11.54
CA TYR A 226 5.46 -5.44 12.94
C TYR A 226 4.90 -6.44 13.93
N SER A 227 3.77 -7.09 13.63
CA SER A 227 3.05 -7.93 14.57
C SER A 227 2.66 -9.27 13.97
N ASN A 228 2.36 -10.25 14.82
CA ASN A 228 1.83 -11.55 14.40
C ASN A 228 0.52 -11.39 13.62
N ARG A 229 -0.34 -10.43 13.98
CA ARG A 229 -1.58 -10.16 13.24
C ARG A 229 -1.33 -9.67 11.81
N THR A 230 -0.29 -8.86 11.62
CA THR A 230 0.10 -8.45 10.27
C THR A 230 0.58 -9.65 9.46
N GLN A 231 1.36 -10.55 10.06
CA GLN A 231 1.81 -11.78 9.40
C GLN A 231 0.62 -12.70 9.05
N GLU A 232 -0.35 -12.86 9.96
CA GLU A 232 -1.59 -13.59 9.68
C GLU A 232 -2.39 -12.98 8.52
N ALA A 233 -2.42 -11.65 8.42
CA ALA A 233 -3.08 -10.97 7.31
C ALA A 233 -2.36 -11.26 5.98
N PHE A 234 -1.04 -11.20 5.96
CA PHE A 234 -0.25 -11.53 4.77
C PHE A 234 -0.34 -13.01 4.40
N SER A 235 -0.41 -13.92 5.37
CA SER A 235 -0.58 -15.35 5.09
C SER A 235 -1.88 -15.66 4.36
N LYS A 236 -2.96 -14.91 4.63
CA LYS A 236 -4.23 -15.00 3.89
C LYS A 236 -4.09 -14.54 2.43
N CYS A 237 -3.08 -13.75 2.13
CA CYS A 237 -2.71 -13.35 0.77
C CYS A 237 -1.68 -14.29 0.13
N GLY A 238 -1.35 -15.41 0.77
CA GLY A 238 -0.36 -16.37 0.27
C GLY A 238 1.10 -16.01 0.60
N ILE A 239 1.34 -15.00 1.45
CA ILE A 239 2.69 -14.54 1.83
C ILE A 239 3.00 -15.05 3.24
N CYS A 240 3.83 -16.09 3.35
CA CYS A 240 4.11 -16.78 4.61
C CYS A 240 5.49 -16.48 5.20
N SER A 241 6.35 -15.76 4.50
CA SER A 241 7.67 -15.36 4.94
C SER A 241 7.90 -13.86 4.77
N ASN A 242 8.81 -13.30 5.56
CA ASN A 242 9.07 -11.87 5.53
C ASN A 242 10.48 -11.51 6.01
N THR A 243 10.98 -10.36 5.58
CA THR A 243 12.09 -9.69 6.23
C THR A 243 11.55 -8.87 7.40
N VAL A 244 12.18 -8.98 8.55
CA VAL A 244 11.80 -8.23 9.76
C VAL A 244 11.92 -6.73 9.49
N PRO A 245 10.91 -5.91 9.87
CA PRO A 245 11.02 -4.45 9.82
C PRO A 245 12.24 -3.93 10.58
N LEU A 246 12.97 -3.03 9.97
CA LEU A 246 14.26 -2.53 10.48
C LEU A 246 14.14 -1.74 11.78
N GLU A 247 12.95 -1.23 12.07
CA GLU A 247 12.65 -0.41 13.25
C GLU A 247 12.45 -1.25 14.52
N LEU A 248 12.24 -2.56 14.37
CA LEU A 248 12.03 -3.44 15.52
C LEU A 248 13.34 -3.71 16.28
N ASN A 249 13.33 -3.42 17.56
CA ASN A 249 14.44 -3.75 18.44
C ASN A 249 14.32 -5.16 19.03
N TYR A 250 15.38 -5.63 19.70
CA TYR A 250 15.44 -6.97 20.26
C TYR A 250 14.29 -7.30 21.23
N LYS A 251 13.83 -6.34 22.03
CA LYS A 251 12.73 -6.57 22.99
C LYS A 251 11.42 -6.82 22.25
N GLU A 252 11.17 -6.09 21.18
CA GLU A 252 9.97 -6.23 20.33
C GLU A 252 10.01 -7.55 19.56
N LEU A 253 11.17 -7.93 19.02
CA LEU A 253 11.35 -9.21 18.32
C LEU A 253 11.06 -10.42 19.22
N ARG A 254 11.35 -10.35 20.50
CA ARG A 254 11.03 -11.43 21.45
C ARG A 254 9.53 -11.68 21.64
N HIS A 255 8.69 -10.73 21.27
CA HIS A 255 7.22 -10.80 21.37
C HIS A 255 6.54 -11.05 20.03
N ARG A 256 7.33 -11.25 18.99
CA ARG A 256 6.88 -11.51 17.63
C ARG A 256 7.33 -12.92 17.21
N ASP A 257 6.48 -13.64 16.48
CA ASP A 257 6.88 -14.86 15.81
C ASP A 257 7.87 -14.54 14.68
N CYS A 258 9.08 -15.03 14.77
CA CYS A 258 10.14 -14.88 13.80
C CYS A 258 10.54 -16.17 13.11
N SER A 259 9.75 -17.24 13.24
CA SER A 259 10.06 -18.59 12.70
C SER A 259 10.24 -18.60 11.18
N ASN A 260 9.47 -17.74 10.47
CA ASN A 260 9.52 -17.58 9.02
C ASN A 260 10.02 -16.19 8.60
N SER A 261 10.93 -15.63 9.39
CA SER A 261 11.41 -14.27 9.14
C SER A 261 12.92 -14.24 8.90
N GLU A 262 13.34 -13.43 7.96
CA GLU A 262 14.75 -13.07 7.78
C GLU A 262 15.07 -11.81 8.58
N LEU A 263 16.25 -11.76 9.17
CA LEU A 263 16.77 -10.61 9.89
C LEU A 263 17.85 -9.94 9.05
N PHE A 264 17.68 -8.65 8.76
CA PHE A 264 18.72 -7.86 8.12
C PHE A 264 19.87 -7.60 9.11
N ILE A 265 21.06 -8.05 8.78
CA ILE A 265 22.23 -7.98 9.68
C ILE A 265 23.35 -7.08 9.16
N TYR A 266 23.41 -6.86 7.84
CA TYR A 266 24.46 -6.04 7.23
C TYR A 266 24.03 -5.51 5.87
N GLY A 267 24.31 -4.24 5.58
CA GLY A 267 24.14 -3.61 4.28
C GLY A 267 23.95 -2.11 4.35
N TYR A 268 23.81 -1.49 3.19
CA TYR A 268 23.43 -0.09 3.06
C TYR A 268 21.92 0.02 2.95
N LEU A 269 21.31 0.81 3.84
CA LEU A 269 19.89 1.10 3.82
C LEU A 269 19.62 2.40 3.07
N PRO A 270 18.67 2.43 2.12
CA PRO A 270 18.26 3.67 1.51
C PRO A 270 17.55 4.55 2.54
N LEU A 271 18.06 5.75 2.78
CA LEU A 271 17.41 6.71 3.69
C LEU A 271 16.16 7.34 3.08
N MET A 272 16.12 7.43 1.75
CA MET A 272 14.97 7.98 1.02
C MET A 272 14.94 7.41 -0.40
N VAL A 273 13.74 7.03 -0.83
CA VAL A 273 13.47 6.64 -2.22
C VAL A 273 12.45 7.61 -2.81
N SER A 274 12.75 8.16 -4.00
CA SER A 274 11.85 9.10 -4.68
C SER A 274 11.51 8.59 -6.09
N ALA A 275 10.24 8.67 -6.45
CA ALA A 275 9.76 8.41 -7.81
C ALA A 275 10.11 9.54 -8.79
N GLY A 276 10.43 10.73 -8.28
CA GLY A 276 10.82 11.89 -9.07
C GLY A 276 12.31 11.90 -9.36
N CYS A 277 12.68 11.99 -10.63
CA CYS A 277 14.09 12.18 -11.01
C CYS A 277 14.45 13.66 -10.86
N ILE A 278 15.36 13.99 -9.94
CA ILE A 278 15.82 15.35 -9.69
C ILE A 278 16.35 16.00 -10.98
N PHE A 279 17.08 15.27 -11.80
CA PHE A 279 17.62 15.78 -13.07
C PHE A 279 16.53 16.11 -14.10
N LYS A 280 15.37 15.42 -14.08
CA LYS A 280 14.23 15.76 -14.93
C LYS A 280 13.47 16.96 -14.43
N SER A 281 13.51 17.24 -13.14
CA SER A 281 12.83 18.40 -12.53
C SER A 281 13.62 19.69 -12.67
N LEU A 282 14.89 19.63 -13.03
CA LEU A 282 15.78 20.78 -13.25
C LEU A 282 15.85 21.21 -14.74
N ARG A 283 15.12 20.56 -15.63
CA ARG A 283 14.95 20.91 -17.04
C ARG A 283 13.57 21.50 -17.28
#